data_700af898bf76fa62d5f4e14f19014c16
#
_entry.id   700af898bf76fa62d5f4e14f19014c16
#
_cell.length_a   1.000
_cell.length_b   1.000
_cell.length_c   1.000
_cell.angle_alpha   90.00
_cell.angle_beta   90.00
_cell.angle_gamma   90.00
#
_symmetry.space_group_name_H-M   'P 1'
#
loop_
_entity.id
_entity.type
_entity.pdbx_description
1 polymer ?
#
loop_
_entity_poly.entity_id
_entity_poly.type
_entity_poly.pdbx_seq_one_letter_code
_entity_poly.pdbx_strand_id
1 'polypeptide(L)'
;MGLYQGADNKSATYTLAMGYDNMHRITSKKQQVTQSAIQFEGTLHAGYDLTYAYQKEDGHKFQLDNVRDINYRTEETPTDSATINNGHKYEYDTNGNLVYINTSRVKRDGKEDEKAGEQKYKWDEENRLLAADENGCVSNYWYDADGERTVKSSGENEEIYVNSEFSGGRTNTAKFSLYVSPYLVASQGGRYTKHIYIGSQRIVSKLGDLASYGADPRRIPYAGNEADGITVDYKAKYVKQQQSIKDSYKDFGIAYNGEDNDDYVNGEGFCC
;
A
#
# COMPACT_ATOMS: atom_id res chain seq x y z
N MET A 1 18.50 -13.87 16.11
CA MET A 1 17.95 -15.22 16.29
C MET A 1 16.74 -15.11 17.21
N GLY A 2 15.61 -15.68 16.85
CA GLY A 2 14.41 -15.77 17.68
C GLY A 2 14.07 -17.24 17.93
N LEU A 3 13.66 -17.55 19.15
CA LEU A 3 13.22 -18.88 19.56
C LEU A 3 11.84 -18.77 20.22
N TYR A 4 10.90 -19.54 19.72
CA TYR A 4 9.63 -19.80 20.38
C TYR A 4 9.58 -21.26 20.82
N GLN A 5 9.24 -21.50 22.08
CA GLN A 5 9.03 -22.84 22.61
C GLN A 5 7.68 -22.86 23.32
N GLY A 6 6.74 -23.59 22.74
CA GLY A 6 5.40 -23.76 23.29
C GLY A 6 5.30 -25.05 24.14
N ALA A 7 4.16 -25.25 24.81
CA ALA A 7 3.79 -26.53 25.38
C ALA A 7 3.64 -27.58 24.24
N ASP A 8 3.74 -28.85 24.55
CA ASP A 8 3.48 -29.97 23.62
C ASP A 8 4.47 -30.11 22.44
N ASN A 9 5.75 -29.94 22.69
CA ASN A 9 6.82 -30.08 21.68
C ASN A 9 6.72 -29.12 20.49
N LYS A 10 5.93 -28.06 20.58
CA LYS A 10 5.84 -27.02 19.57
C LYS A 10 7.02 -26.05 19.69
N SER A 11 7.75 -25.86 18.63
CA SER A 11 8.87 -24.94 18.61
C SER A 11 8.96 -24.20 17.30
N ALA A 12 9.43 -22.97 17.36
CA ALA A 12 9.80 -22.20 16.18
C ALA A 12 11.11 -21.46 16.43
N THR A 13 11.99 -21.52 15.45
CA THR A 13 13.23 -20.73 15.45
C THR A 13 13.35 -19.95 14.16
N TYR A 14 13.92 -18.78 14.23
CA TYR A 14 14.37 -18.08 13.04
C TYR A 14 15.76 -17.50 13.23
N THR A 15 16.51 -17.46 12.15
CA THR A 15 17.77 -16.73 12.07
C THR A 15 17.71 -15.76 10.91
N LEU A 16 18.25 -14.57 11.10
CA LEU A 16 18.46 -13.58 10.08
C LEU A 16 19.92 -13.15 10.09
N ALA A 17 20.59 -13.31 8.95
CA ALA A 17 21.96 -12.85 8.73
C ALA A 17 21.97 -11.82 7.60
N MET A 18 22.75 -10.76 7.75
CA MET A 18 22.92 -9.70 6.75
C MET A 18 24.41 -9.44 6.55
N GLY A 19 24.82 -9.33 5.30
CA GLY A 19 26.19 -8.96 4.91
C GLY A 19 26.19 -7.55 4.31
N TYR A 20 27.28 -6.82 4.51
CA TYR A 20 27.47 -5.47 4.02
C TYR A 20 28.85 -5.34 3.39
N ASP A 21 29.01 -4.42 2.47
CA ASP A 21 30.31 -4.03 1.91
C ASP A 21 30.89 -2.81 2.64
N ASN A 22 32.06 -2.36 2.19
CA ASN A 22 32.77 -1.20 2.75
C ASN A 22 32.03 0.14 2.55
N MET A 23 31.02 0.18 1.69
CA MET A 23 30.14 1.33 1.45
C MET A 23 28.82 1.23 2.26
N HIS A 24 28.74 0.26 3.17
CA HIS A 24 27.56 -0.06 3.97
C HIS A 24 26.33 -0.49 3.15
N ARG A 25 26.52 -0.93 1.89
CA ARG A 25 25.44 -1.47 1.08
C ARG A 25 25.21 -2.92 1.47
N ILE A 26 23.97 -3.37 1.46
CA ILE A 26 23.60 -4.77 1.75
C ILE A 26 24.10 -5.65 0.59
N THR A 27 24.96 -6.61 0.87
CA THR A 27 25.43 -7.59 -0.12
C THR A 27 24.74 -8.93 -0.02
N SER A 28 24.22 -9.25 1.16
CA SER A 28 23.46 -10.48 1.36
C SER A 28 22.43 -10.35 2.47
N LYS A 29 21.33 -11.08 2.35
CA LYS A 29 20.32 -11.23 3.37
C LYS A 29 19.79 -12.65 3.35
N LYS A 30 19.96 -13.36 4.46
CA LYS A 30 19.57 -14.77 4.60
C LYS A 30 18.69 -14.95 5.81
N GLN A 31 17.53 -15.53 5.59
CA GLN A 31 16.60 -15.92 6.67
C GLN A 31 16.34 -17.41 6.60
N GLN A 32 16.34 -18.05 7.76
CA GLN A 32 15.93 -19.43 7.92
C GLN A 32 14.89 -19.50 9.04
N VAL A 33 13.82 -20.22 8.79
CA VAL A 33 12.74 -20.48 9.73
C VAL A 33 12.57 -21.98 9.85
N THR A 34 12.52 -22.47 11.07
CA THR A 34 12.19 -23.87 11.37
C THR A 34 11.03 -23.89 12.36
N GLN A 35 9.96 -24.59 12.02
CA GLN A 35 8.78 -24.76 12.88
C GLN A 35 8.48 -26.24 13.04
N SER A 36 8.31 -26.68 14.27
CA SER A 36 7.96 -28.07 14.58
C SER A 36 6.58 -28.12 15.22
N ALA A 37 5.72 -28.96 14.70
CA ALA A 37 4.36 -29.28 15.23
C ALA A 37 3.44 -28.04 15.39
N ILE A 38 3.67 -26.93 14.66
CA ILE A 38 2.87 -25.70 14.77
C ILE A 38 1.75 -25.69 13.72
N GLN A 39 2.08 -25.90 12.44
CA GLN A 39 1.12 -25.84 11.33
C GLN A 39 0.61 -27.23 10.92
N PHE A 40 1.40 -28.28 11.16
CA PHE A 40 1.08 -29.67 10.86
C PHE A 40 1.95 -30.58 11.72
N GLU A 41 1.63 -31.88 11.76
CA GLU A 41 2.50 -32.89 12.40
C GLU A 41 3.77 -33.05 11.56
N GLY A 42 4.85 -32.42 11.99
CA GLY A 42 6.14 -32.43 11.32
C GLY A 42 6.90 -31.13 11.49
N THR A 43 8.02 -31.05 10.78
CA THR A 43 8.88 -29.86 10.78
C THR A 43 8.81 -29.15 9.46
N LEU A 44 8.52 -27.85 9.50
CA LEU A 44 8.59 -26.93 8.36
C LEU A 44 9.94 -26.23 8.38
N HIS A 45 10.63 -26.27 7.25
CA HIS A 45 11.79 -25.45 6.94
C HIS A 45 11.41 -24.46 5.84
N ALA A 46 11.63 -23.19 6.08
CA ALA A 46 11.36 -22.14 5.10
C ALA A 46 12.39 -21.01 5.23
N GLY A 47 12.54 -20.23 4.19
CA GLY A 47 13.41 -19.07 4.23
C GLY A 47 13.74 -18.50 2.87
N TYR A 48 14.68 -17.57 2.87
CA TYR A 48 15.22 -16.97 1.66
C TYR A 48 16.72 -16.70 1.81
N ASP A 49 17.42 -16.67 0.66
CA ASP A 49 18.81 -16.30 0.54
C ASP A 49 18.94 -15.31 -0.63
N LEU A 50 19.15 -14.03 -0.30
CA LEU A 50 19.24 -12.93 -1.24
C LEU A 50 20.69 -12.49 -1.36
N THR A 51 21.18 -12.34 -2.59
CA THR A 51 22.50 -11.75 -2.89
C THR A 51 22.29 -10.53 -3.77
N TYR A 52 22.81 -9.39 -3.35
CA TYR A 52 22.64 -8.09 -3.99
C TYR A 52 23.87 -7.75 -4.82
N ALA A 53 23.69 -7.49 -6.09
CA ALA A 53 24.72 -6.98 -6.98
C ALA A 53 24.40 -5.52 -7.34
N TYR A 54 25.43 -4.68 -7.31
CA TYR A 54 25.33 -3.25 -7.62
C TYR A 54 26.05 -2.94 -8.91
N GLN A 55 25.67 -1.86 -9.56
CA GLN A 55 26.34 -1.35 -10.75
C GLN A 55 27.79 -0.98 -10.45
N LYS A 56 28.67 -1.18 -11.43
CA LYS A 56 30.12 -0.98 -11.27
C LYS A 56 30.59 0.37 -11.79
N GLU A 57 29.77 1.03 -12.58
CA GLU A 57 30.09 2.31 -13.21
C GLU A 57 30.20 3.44 -12.19
N ASP A 58 31.09 4.38 -12.44
CA ASP A 58 31.24 5.55 -11.59
C ASP A 58 29.97 6.42 -11.67
N GLY A 59 29.48 6.87 -10.52
CA GLY A 59 28.21 7.58 -10.38
C GLY A 59 27.01 6.66 -10.13
N HIS A 60 27.08 5.37 -10.44
CA HIS A 60 25.96 4.43 -10.35
C HIS A 60 26.15 3.34 -9.27
N LYS A 61 27.18 3.44 -8.47
CA LYS A 61 27.58 2.39 -7.50
C LYS A 61 26.53 2.08 -6.42
N PHE A 62 25.54 2.91 -6.22
CA PHE A 62 24.43 2.65 -5.28
C PHE A 62 23.19 2.07 -5.96
N GLN A 63 23.18 1.99 -7.29
CA GLN A 63 22.08 1.40 -8.04
C GLN A 63 22.22 -0.12 -8.04
N LEU A 64 21.13 -0.81 -7.75
CA LEU A 64 21.07 -2.27 -7.88
C LEU A 64 21.10 -2.67 -9.36
N ASP A 65 21.93 -3.64 -9.68
CA ASP A 65 21.95 -4.28 -10.99
C ASP A 65 21.00 -5.49 -10.98
N ASN A 66 21.22 -6.37 -10.02
CA ASN A 66 20.33 -7.50 -9.80
C ASN A 66 20.34 -7.95 -8.34
N VAL A 67 19.32 -8.71 -7.98
CA VAL A 67 19.25 -9.43 -6.70
C VAL A 67 18.97 -10.89 -7.03
N ARG A 68 19.90 -11.77 -6.67
CA ARG A 68 19.64 -13.20 -6.71
C ARG A 68 18.74 -13.56 -5.52
N ASP A 69 17.58 -14.13 -5.80
CA ASP A 69 16.58 -14.48 -4.81
C ASP A 69 16.33 -15.99 -4.81
N ILE A 70 16.77 -16.66 -3.75
CA ILE A 70 16.48 -18.08 -3.53
C ILE A 70 15.50 -18.16 -2.38
N ASN A 71 14.34 -18.75 -2.65
CA ASN A 71 13.35 -19.04 -1.64
C ASN A 71 13.12 -20.54 -1.55
N TYR A 72 12.98 -21.03 -0.34
CA TYR A 72 12.66 -22.43 -0.10
C TYR A 72 11.58 -22.55 0.96
N ARG A 73 10.78 -23.58 0.81
CA ARG A 73 9.77 -23.99 1.78
C ARG A 73 9.72 -25.51 1.79
N THR A 74 9.53 -26.09 2.99
CA THR A 74 9.60 -27.53 3.22
C THR A 74 11.00 -28.07 2.95
N GLU A 75 11.32 -29.28 3.21
CA GLU A 75 12.59 -29.99 3.24
C GLU A 75 13.52 -29.82 2.01
N GLU A 76 13.19 -28.86 1.16
CA GLU A 76 13.95 -28.57 -0.05
C GLU A 76 15.09 -27.60 0.25
N THR A 77 16.28 -28.10 0.32
CA THR A 77 17.47 -27.27 0.22
C THR A 77 17.64 -26.90 -1.26
N PRO A 78 17.79 -25.63 -1.60
CA PRO A 78 18.10 -25.28 -2.99
C PRO A 78 19.41 -25.94 -3.39
N THR A 79 19.31 -27.02 -4.14
CA THR A 79 20.47 -27.64 -4.74
C THR A 79 20.85 -26.83 -5.95
N ASP A 80 22.06 -26.32 -5.94
CA ASP A 80 22.69 -25.60 -7.02
C ASP A 80 21.91 -24.43 -7.63
N SER A 81 22.17 -23.31 -7.09
CA SER A 81 21.64 -22.02 -7.50
C SER A 81 22.27 -21.43 -8.77
N ALA A 82 23.24 -22.09 -9.36
CA ALA A 82 23.93 -21.58 -10.56
C ALA A 82 23.07 -21.66 -11.82
N THR A 83 22.06 -22.52 -11.83
CA THR A 83 21.18 -22.75 -12.98
C THR A 83 19.81 -22.09 -12.88
N ILE A 84 19.44 -21.56 -11.70
CA ILE A 84 18.14 -20.92 -11.49
C ILE A 84 18.36 -19.43 -11.33
N ASN A 85 18.07 -18.66 -12.38
CA ASN A 85 18.12 -17.20 -12.32
C ASN A 85 16.83 -16.64 -11.71
N ASN A 86 16.68 -16.80 -10.41
CA ASN A 86 15.60 -16.18 -9.62
C ASN A 86 15.91 -14.71 -9.32
N GLY A 87 16.59 -14.01 -10.21
CA GLY A 87 17.12 -12.69 -9.95
C GLY A 87 16.12 -11.58 -10.24
N HIS A 88 16.09 -10.61 -9.37
CA HIS A 88 15.47 -9.33 -9.66
C HIS A 88 16.39 -8.56 -10.60
N LYS A 89 15.84 -8.00 -11.67
CA LYS A 89 16.55 -7.12 -12.61
C LYS A 89 16.07 -5.68 -12.40
N TYR A 90 16.99 -4.74 -12.49
CA TYR A 90 16.72 -3.31 -12.34
C TYR A 90 17.32 -2.55 -13.50
N GLU A 91 16.55 -1.62 -14.08
CA GLU A 91 17.03 -0.71 -15.12
C GLU A 91 16.73 0.72 -14.72
N TYR A 92 17.60 1.64 -15.13
CA TYR A 92 17.55 3.05 -14.77
C TYR A 92 17.63 3.92 -16.01
N ASP A 93 17.02 5.09 -15.96
CA ASP A 93 17.20 6.13 -16.98
C ASP A 93 18.53 6.87 -16.80
N THR A 94 18.79 7.82 -17.69
CA THR A 94 20.01 8.64 -17.66
C THR A 94 20.09 9.57 -16.46
N ASN A 95 18.98 9.87 -15.82
CA ASN A 95 18.90 10.68 -14.59
C ASN A 95 19.09 9.83 -13.33
N GLY A 96 19.15 8.50 -13.47
CA GLY A 96 19.29 7.56 -12.37
C GLY A 96 17.97 7.12 -11.74
N ASN A 97 16.83 7.47 -12.33
CA ASN A 97 15.53 7.00 -11.88
C ASN A 97 15.32 5.55 -12.32
N LEU A 98 14.71 4.77 -11.45
CA LEU A 98 14.35 3.39 -11.74
C LEU A 98 13.21 3.34 -12.76
N VAL A 99 13.42 2.71 -13.91
CA VAL A 99 12.41 2.61 -14.98
C VAL A 99 11.83 1.22 -15.14
N TYR A 100 12.54 0.20 -14.66
CA TYR A 100 12.12 -1.18 -14.78
C TYR A 100 12.57 -2.03 -13.60
N ILE A 101 11.67 -2.85 -13.08
CA ILE A 101 11.97 -3.93 -12.13
C ILE A 101 11.35 -5.21 -12.66
N ASN A 102 12.11 -6.28 -12.64
CA ASN A 102 11.57 -7.62 -12.82
C ASN A 102 11.96 -8.47 -11.62
N THR A 103 10.95 -8.92 -10.89
CA THR A 103 11.09 -9.82 -9.74
C THR A 103 10.52 -11.20 -10.03
N SER A 104 10.27 -11.52 -11.31
CA SER A 104 9.76 -12.82 -11.73
C SER A 104 10.71 -13.93 -11.28
N ARG A 105 10.14 -14.98 -10.75
CA ARG A 105 10.90 -16.15 -10.28
C ARG A 105 10.81 -17.26 -11.30
N VAL A 106 11.94 -17.93 -11.48
CA VAL A 106 11.96 -19.16 -12.29
C VAL A 106 11.36 -20.28 -11.44
N LYS A 107 10.31 -20.90 -11.95
CA LYS A 107 9.72 -22.10 -11.33
C LYS A 107 10.72 -23.26 -11.36
N ARG A 108 10.47 -24.26 -10.53
CA ARG A 108 11.29 -25.49 -10.44
C ARG A 108 11.44 -26.24 -11.78
N ASP A 109 10.49 -26.07 -12.69
CA ASP A 109 10.51 -26.61 -14.06
C ASP A 109 11.35 -25.77 -15.04
N GLY A 110 12.01 -24.72 -14.57
CA GLY A 110 12.83 -23.82 -15.38
C GLY A 110 12.06 -22.78 -16.18
N LYS A 111 10.74 -22.69 -16.00
CA LYS A 111 9.91 -21.68 -16.68
C LYS A 111 9.73 -20.47 -15.77
N GLU A 112 9.77 -19.29 -16.36
CA GLU A 112 9.42 -18.06 -15.65
C GLU A 112 7.97 -18.11 -15.18
N ASP A 113 7.71 -17.55 -14.02
CA ASP A 113 6.34 -17.37 -13.53
C ASP A 113 5.76 -16.17 -14.24
N GLU A 114 4.92 -16.44 -15.24
CA GLU A 114 4.40 -15.51 -16.24
C GLU A 114 3.64 -14.32 -15.64
N LYS A 115 3.97 -13.66 -14.68
CA LYS A 115 3.34 -12.40 -14.24
C LYS A 115 3.76 -11.91 -12.85
N ALA A 116 4.57 -12.63 -12.11
CA ALA A 116 4.84 -12.23 -10.74
C ALA A 116 5.99 -11.22 -10.67
N GLY A 117 5.70 -9.95 -10.80
CA GLY A 117 6.60 -8.92 -10.33
C GLY A 117 7.31 -8.11 -11.40
N GLU A 118 6.70 -7.90 -12.56
CA GLU A 118 7.15 -6.90 -13.51
C GLU A 118 6.58 -5.53 -13.13
N GLN A 119 7.44 -4.51 -13.07
CA GLN A 119 7.06 -3.13 -12.81
C GLN A 119 7.78 -2.21 -13.78
N LYS A 120 7.07 -1.22 -14.31
CA LYS A 120 7.59 -0.23 -15.23
C LYS A 120 7.27 1.16 -14.71
N TYR A 121 8.17 2.09 -14.89
CA TYR A 121 8.02 3.45 -14.41
C TYR A 121 8.37 4.46 -15.49
N LYS A 122 7.64 5.57 -15.53
CA LYS A 122 7.92 6.73 -16.37
C LYS A 122 8.11 7.95 -15.50
N TRP A 123 9.15 8.71 -15.76
CA TRP A 123 9.52 9.91 -15.03
C TRP A 123 9.54 11.11 -15.97
N ASP A 124 9.39 12.30 -15.42
CA ASP A 124 9.60 13.56 -16.13
C ASP A 124 11.04 14.08 -15.91
N GLU A 125 11.33 15.22 -16.50
CA GLU A 125 12.63 15.87 -16.45
C GLU A 125 12.98 16.39 -15.04
N GLU A 126 11.97 16.53 -14.16
CA GLU A 126 12.12 16.94 -12.76
C GLU A 126 12.19 15.74 -11.79
N ASN A 127 12.31 14.52 -12.34
CA ASN A 127 12.33 13.26 -11.59
C ASN A 127 11.04 12.99 -10.80
N ARG A 128 9.89 13.46 -11.30
CA ARG A 128 8.58 13.13 -10.75
C ARG A 128 7.98 11.95 -11.52
N LEU A 129 7.36 11.02 -10.81
CA LEU A 129 6.78 9.81 -11.38
C LEU A 129 5.51 10.12 -12.18
N LEU A 130 5.54 10.00 -13.49
CA LEU A 130 4.39 10.22 -14.37
C LEU A 130 3.50 8.99 -14.52
N ALA A 131 4.08 7.80 -14.53
CA ALA A 131 3.33 6.56 -14.63
C ALA A 131 4.05 5.40 -13.95
N ALA A 132 3.25 4.46 -13.46
CA ALA A 132 3.73 3.18 -12.93
C ALA A 132 2.80 2.07 -13.41
N ASP A 133 3.39 1.01 -13.93
CA ASP A 133 2.74 -0.26 -14.16
C ASP A 133 3.18 -1.28 -13.11
N GLU A 134 2.25 -1.99 -12.54
CA GLU A 134 2.48 -3.09 -11.63
C GLU A 134 1.61 -4.27 -12.08
N ASN A 135 2.24 -5.23 -12.76
CA ASN A 135 1.58 -6.43 -13.26
C ASN A 135 0.32 -6.14 -14.12
N GLY A 136 0.38 -5.12 -14.98
CA GLY A 136 -0.71 -4.73 -15.86
C GLY A 136 -1.76 -3.82 -15.23
N CYS A 137 -1.51 -3.33 -14.01
CA CYS A 137 -2.32 -2.28 -13.40
C CYS A 137 -1.58 -0.95 -13.52
N VAL A 138 -1.99 -0.12 -14.48
CA VAL A 138 -1.27 1.12 -14.79
C VAL A 138 -1.89 2.31 -14.07
N SER A 139 -1.04 3.04 -13.36
CA SER A 139 -1.37 4.30 -12.71
C SER A 139 -0.68 5.46 -13.43
N ASN A 140 -1.38 6.57 -13.64
CA ASN A 140 -0.80 7.81 -14.12
C ASN A 140 -0.91 8.90 -13.06
N TYR A 141 0.02 9.83 -13.07
CA TYR A 141 0.14 10.90 -12.09
C TYR A 141 0.33 12.25 -12.80
N TRP A 142 -0.35 13.27 -12.29
CA TRP A 142 -0.22 14.66 -12.75
C TRP A 142 0.14 15.54 -11.57
N TYR A 143 0.92 16.54 -11.86
CA TYR A 143 1.46 17.48 -10.88
C TYR A 143 1.11 18.90 -11.28
N ASP A 144 1.00 19.78 -10.29
CA ASP A 144 0.91 21.22 -10.50
C ASP A 144 2.30 21.86 -10.66
N ALA A 145 2.31 23.17 -10.81
CA ALA A 145 3.55 23.94 -10.97
C ALA A 145 4.45 23.92 -9.72
N ASP A 146 3.88 23.65 -8.56
CA ASP A 146 4.61 23.56 -7.29
C ASP A 146 5.14 22.14 -7.05
N GLY A 147 4.86 21.20 -7.95
CA GLY A 147 5.29 19.80 -7.86
C GLY A 147 4.40 18.93 -6.99
N GLU A 148 3.27 19.44 -6.54
CA GLU A 148 2.30 18.66 -5.77
C GLU A 148 1.42 17.81 -6.70
N ARG A 149 1.16 16.56 -6.32
CA ARG A 149 0.34 15.66 -7.13
C ARG A 149 -1.13 16.08 -7.06
N THR A 150 -1.69 16.43 -8.22
CA THR A 150 -3.10 16.86 -8.34
C THR A 150 -4.03 15.74 -8.74
N VAL A 151 -3.59 14.82 -9.60
CA VAL A 151 -4.44 13.72 -10.07
C VAL A 151 -3.64 12.41 -10.04
N LYS A 152 -4.33 11.34 -9.70
CA LYS A 152 -3.92 9.96 -9.96
C LYS A 152 -5.05 9.26 -10.71
N SER A 153 -4.74 8.57 -11.79
CA SER A 153 -5.65 7.60 -12.41
C SER A 153 -5.06 6.21 -12.35
N SER A 154 -5.90 5.18 -12.44
CA SER A 154 -5.47 3.78 -12.51
C SER A 154 -6.45 2.96 -13.34
N GLY A 155 -5.92 2.04 -14.15
CA GLY A 155 -6.68 1.11 -14.98
C GLY A 155 -5.96 -0.22 -15.11
N GLU A 156 -6.70 -1.25 -15.48
CA GLU A 156 -6.18 -2.60 -15.68
C GLU A 156 -5.85 -2.82 -17.16
N ASN A 157 -4.69 -3.44 -17.44
CA ASN A 157 -4.27 -3.91 -18.77
C ASN A 157 -4.29 -2.85 -19.90
N GLU A 158 -4.08 -1.58 -19.59
CA GLU A 158 -4.19 -0.48 -20.54
C GLU A 158 -2.87 0.29 -20.68
N GLU A 159 -1.78 -0.44 -20.92
CA GLU A 159 -0.47 0.16 -21.16
C GLU A 159 -0.41 0.91 -22.49
N ILE A 160 0.26 2.05 -22.49
CA ILE A 160 0.57 2.85 -23.68
C ILE A 160 2.08 2.87 -23.87
N TYR A 161 2.51 2.59 -25.09
CA TYR A 161 3.91 2.67 -25.50
C TYR A 161 4.07 3.73 -26.59
N VAL A 162 5.11 4.54 -26.47
CA VAL A 162 5.51 5.51 -27.49
C VAL A 162 6.95 5.21 -27.86
N ASN A 163 7.21 4.96 -29.15
CA ASN A 163 8.52 4.55 -29.65
C ASN A 163 9.12 3.35 -28.90
N SER A 164 8.28 2.38 -28.55
CA SER A 164 8.63 1.19 -27.77
C SER A 164 8.99 1.44 -26.31
N GLU A 165 8.87 2.66 -25.80
CA GLU A 165 9.03 2.98 -24.38
C GLU A 165 7.67 3.02 -23.68
N PHE A 166 7.61 2.48 -22.47
CA PHE A 166 6.44 2.62 -21.61
C PHE A 166 6.16 4.08 -21.31
N SER A 167 4.96 4.54 -21.59
CA SER A 167 4.54 5.95 -21.49
C SER A 167 3.35 6.16 -20.55
N GLY A 168 2.83 5.11 -19.94
CA GLY A 168 1.72 5.19 -18.99
C GLY A 168 0.53 4.33 -19.39
N GLY A 169 -0.64 4.65 -18.87
CA GLY A 169 -1.90 3.94 -19.12
C GLY A 169 -2.95 4.82 -19.75
N ARG A 170 -3.95 4.17 -20.34
CA ARG A 170 -5.11 4.82 -20.89
C ARG A 170 -5.95 5.49 -19.79
N THR A 171 -6.34 6.73 -19.98
CA THR A 171 -6.99 7.55 -18.95
C THR A 171 -8.51 7.67 -19.11
N ASN A 172 -9.04 7.40 -20.31
CA ASN A 172 -10.48 7.56 -20.59
C ASN A 172 -11.38 6.54 -19.88
N THR A 173 -10.85 5.37 -19.52
CA THR A 173 -11.56 4.31 -18.78
C THR A 173 -11.04 4.12 -17.35
N ALA A 174 -9.95 4.79 -17.01
CA ALA A 174 -9.29 4.65 -15.72
C ALA A 174 -10.09 5.30 -14.58
N LYS A 175 -10.03 4.68 -13.41
CA LYS A 175 -10.49 5.29 -12.16
C LYS A 175 -9.55 6.41 -11.77
N PHE A 176 -10.07 7.49 -11.21
CA PHE A 176 -9.23 8.63 -10.80
C PHE A 176 -9.43 9.04 -9.35
N SER A 177 -8.41 9.66 -8.81
CA SER A 177 -8.44 10.42 -7.55
C SER A 177 -7.89 11.82 -7.81
N LEU A 178 -8.64 12.82 -7.39
CA LEU A 178 -8.28 14.23 -7.47
C LEU A 178 -7.85 14.71 -6.08
N TYR A 179 -6.66 15.21 -5.97
CA TYR A 179 -6.11 15.80 -4.74
C TYR A 179 -6.39 17.30 -4.76
N VAL A 180 -7.55 17.69 -4.26
CA VAL A 180 -8.02 19.10 -4.30
C VAL A 180 -7.17 19.97 -3.39
N SER A 181 -6.80 19.43 -2.24
CA SER A 181 -5.95 20.08 -1.24
C SER A 181 -5.44 19.02 -0.25
N PRO A 182 -4.53 19.37 0.66
CA PRO A 182 -4.13 18.48 1.76
C PRO A 182 -5.30 18.01 2.63
N TYR A 183 -6.43 18.72 2.59
CA TYR A 183 -7.61 18.44 3.41
C TYR A 183 -8.68 17.64 2.69
N LEU A 184 -8.64 17.54 1.35
CA LEU A 184 -9.70 16.94 0.55
C LEU A 184 -9.15 16.16 -0.65
N VAL A 185 -9.50 14.89 -0.71
CA VAL A 185 -9.29 14.04 -1.87
C VAL A 185 -10.65 13.58 -2.38
N ALA A 186 -10.92 13.78 -3.66
CA ALA A 186 -12.12 13.31 -4.34
C ALA A 186 -11.79 12.15 -5.28
N SER A 187 -12.74 11.24 -5.46
CA SER A 187 -12.58 10.07 -6.31
C SER A 187 -13.79 9.91 -7.23
N GLN A 188 -13.63 9.08 -8.23
CA GLN A 188 -14.71 8.73 -9.15
C GLN A 188 -15.97 8.27 -8.39
N GLY A 189 -17.15 8.65 -8.91
CA GLY A 189 -18.44 8.31 -8.30
C GLY A 189 -18.83 9.17 -7.11
N GLY A 190 -18.22 10.36 -6.97
CA GLY A 190 -18.56 11.32 -5.90
C GLY A 190 -18.05 10.91 -4.50
N ARG A 191 -17.17 9.93 -4.43
CA ARG A 191 -16.50 9.55 -3.18
C ARG A 191 -15.45 10.58 -2.83
N TYR A 192 -15.29 10.86 -1.55
CA TYR A 192 -14.27 11.77 -1.07
C TYR A 192 -13.71 11.37 0.29
N THR A 193 -12.55 11.90 0.60
CA THR A 193 -11.93 11.79 1.92
C THR A 193 -11.58 13.18 2.40
N LYS A 194 -12.11 13.58 3.56
CA LYS A 194 -11.71 14.79 4.26
C LYS A 194 -10.67 14.46 5.32
N HIS A 195 -9.59 15.21 5.35
CA HIS A 195 -8.55 15.10 6.36
C HIS A 195 -8.63 16.26 7.32
N ILE A 196 -8.61 15.96 8.61
CA ILE A 196 -8.68 16.95 9.69
C ILE A 196 -7.34 16.96 10.41
N TYR A 197 -6.78 18.14 10.56
CA TYR A 197 -5.46 18.36 11.15
C TYR A 197 -5.56 19.23 12.41
N ILE A 198 -4.64 18.98 13.35
CA ILE A 198 -4.31 19.93 14.42
C ILE A 198 -2.81 20.24 14.25
N GLY A 199 -2.51 21.49 13.91
CA GLY A 199 -1.16 21.86 13.47
C GLY A 199 -0.81 21.10 12.19
N SER A 200 0.34 20.39 12.19
CA SER A 200 0.81 19.57 11.09
C SER A 200 0.39 18.10 11.16
N GLN A 201 -0.29 17.69 12.24
CA GLN A 201 -0.70 16.31 12.45
C GLN A 201 -2.11 16.04 11.93
N ARG A 202 -2.25 15.05 11.05
CA ARG A 202 -3.56 14.55 10.64
C ARG A 202 -4.16 13.68 11.75
N ILE A 203 -5.26 14.17 12.35
CA ILE A 203 -5.94 13.52 13.47
C ILE A 203 -7.00 12.54 13.01
N VAL A 204 -7.78 12.93 11.98
CA VAL A 204 -8.90 12.16 11.48
C VAL A 204 -8.93 12.21 9.96
N SER A 205 -9.33 11.08 9.35
CA SER A 205 -9.75 11.02 7.95
C SER A 205 -11.20 10.56 7.91
N LYS A 206 -12.08 11.37 7.33
CA LYS A 206 -13.49 11.08 7.17
C LYS A 206 -13.78 10.72 5.72
N LEU A 207 -14.26 9.51 5.51
CA LEU A 207 -14.72 9.03 4.20
C LEU A 207 -16.16 9.49 3.97
N GLY A 208 -16.50 9.74 2.72
CA GLY A 208 -17.84 10.09 2.32
C GLY A 208 -18.09 9.87 0.84
N ASP A 209 -19.35 9.98 0.48
CA ASP A 209 -19.86 9.99 -0.87
C ASP A 209 -21.04 10.95 -1.00
N LEU A 210 -21.63 11.08 -2.18
CA LEU A 210 -22.80 11.95 -2.39
C LEU A 210 -24.02 11.51 -1.59
N ALA A 211 -24.13 10.25 -1.21
CA ALA A 211 -25.24 9.74 -0.42
C ALA A 211 -25.03 9.86 1.08
N SER A 212 -23.78 9.74 1.54
CA SER A 212 -23.46 9.68 2.98
C SER A 212 -22.98 11.00 3.57
N TYR A 213 -22.74 12.03 2.76
CA TYR A 213 -22.17 13.32 3.20
C TYR A 213 -21.02 13.19 4.19
N GLY A 214 -20.13 12.25 3.90
CA GLY A 214 -18.95 12.03 4.69
C GLY A 214 -19.13 11.06 5.85
N ALA A 215 -19.87 9.98 5.64
CA ALA A 215 -20.13 8.97 6.65
C ALA A 215 -20.79 9.56 7.90
N ASP A 216 -21.81 10.39 7.69
CA ASP A 216 -22.64 10.91 8.77
C ASP A 216 -23.20 9.74 9.60
N PRO A 217 -22.93 9.68 10.90
CA PRO A 217 -23.41 8.59 11.75
C PRO A 217 -24.94 8.39 11.72
N ARG A 218 -25.70 9.42 11.34
CA ARG A 218 -27.14 9.32 11.17
C ARG A 218 -27.55 8.53 9.93
N ARG A 219 -26.65 8.43 8.93
CA ARG A 219 -26.86 7.71 7.66
C ARG A 219 -26.22 6.33 7.63
N ILE A 220 -25.26 6.08 8.52
CA ILE A 220 -24.65 4.78 8.73
C ILE A 220 -25.14 4.25 10.07
N PRO A 221 -26.34 3.62 10.10
CA PRO A 221 -26.96 3.24 11.37
C PRO A 221 -26.12 2.23 12.13
N TYR A 222 -25.41 1.36 11.42
CA TYR A 222 -24.66 0.29 12.05
C TYR A 222 -23.26 0.15 11.46
N ALA A 223 -22.29 -0.12 12.32
CA ALA A 223 -20.97 -0.59 11.94
C ALA A 223 -20.46 -1.58 13.00
N GLY A 224 -19.71 -2.55 12.57
CA GLY A 224 -19.14 -3.57 13.43
C GLY A 224 -18.60 -4.73 12.60
N ASN A 225 -17.95 -5.66 13.26
CA ASN A 225 -17.53 -6.92 12.65
C ASN A 225 -18.57 -7.99 12.98
N GLU A 226 -19.30 -8.44 11.98
CA GLU A 226 -20.32 -9.50 12.16
C GLU A 226 -19.71 -10.80 12.73
N ALA A 227 -18.44 -11.07 12.41
CA ALA A 227 -17.75 -12.26 12.92
C ALA A 227 -17.55 -12.23 14.45
N ASP A 228 -17.41 -11.05 15.03
CA ASP A 228 -17.19 -10.87 16.47
C ASP A 228 -18.50 -10.60 17.26
N GLY A 229 -19.63 -10.50 16.57
CA GLY A 229 -20.93 -10.18 17.16
C GLY A 229 -21.02 -8.77 17.77
N ILE A 230 -20.05 -7.91 17.49
CA ILE A 230 -19.98 -6.53 18.00
C ILE A 230 -20.53 -5.60 16.92
N THR A 231 -21.71 -5.06 17.19
CA THR A 231 -22.34 -4.05 16.30
C THR A 231 -22.43 -2.73 17.05
N VAL A 232 -21.96 -1.66 16.45
CA VAL A 232 -22.11 -0.30 16.98
C VAL A 232 -23.27 0.36 16.25
N ASP A 233 -24.34 0.65 16.99
CA ASP A 233 -25.44 1.49 16.52
C ASP A 233 -25.03 2.96 16.59
N TYR A 234 -24.55 3.50 15.47
CA TYR A 234 -24.14 4.89 15.38
C TYR A 234 -25.31 5.87 15.50
N LYS A 235 -26.50 5.47 15.08
CA LYS A 235 -27.70 6.32 15.21
C LYS A 235 -28.08 6.49 16.68
N ALA A 236 -28.14 5.40 17.42
CA ALA A 236 -28.42 5.43 18.85
C ALA A 236 -27.32 6.17 19.63
N LYS A 237 -26.04 5.95 19.26
CA LYS A 237 -24.91 6.65 19.85
C LYS A 237 -24.97 8.15 19.59
N TYR A 238 -25.33 8.57 18.39
CA TYR A 238 -25.47 9.98 18.03
C TYR A 238 -26.58 10.66 18.83
N VAL A 239 -27.77 10.04 18.88
CA VAL A 239 -28.90 10.56 19.69
C VAL A 239 -28.52 10.72 21.16
N LYS A 240 -27.81 9.73 21.72
CA LYS A 240 -27.32 9.80 23.10
C LYS A 240 -26.33 10.94 23.33
N GLN A 241 -25.41 11.15 22.36
CA GLN A 241 -24.46 12.27 22.44
C GLN A 241 -25.14 13.62 22.33
N GLN A 242 -26.14 13.79 21.46
CA GLN A 242 -26.91 15.00 21.35
C GLN A 242 -27.69 15.30 22.65
N GLN A 243 -28.30 14.28 23.25
CA GLN A 243 -28.97 14.43 24.51
C GLN A 243 -28.02 14.85 25.64
N SER A 244 -26.84 14.24 25.70
CA SER A 244 -25.81 14.61 26.68
C SER A 244 -25.36 16.07 26.55
N ILE A 245 -25.26 16.58 25.32
CA ILE A 245 -24.95 17.99 25.08
C ILE A 245 -26.07 18.88 25.60
N LYS A 246 -27.35 18.55 25.31
CA LYS A 246 -28.51 19.29 25.80
C LYS A 246 -28.58 19.30 27.34
N ASP A 247 -28.31 18.17 27.95
CA ASP A 247 -28.27 18.04 29.42
C ASP A 247 -27.16 18.90 30.03
N SER A 248 -25.96 18.93 29.42
CA SER A 248 -24.87 19.80 29.86
C SER A 248 -25.23 21.28 29.79
N TYR A 249 -25.90 21.76 28.73
CA TYR A 249 -26.40 23.13 28.63
C TYR A 249 -27.40 23.46 29.73
N LYS A 250 -28.30 22.52 30.04
CA LYS A 250 -29.26 22.65 31.10
C LYS A 250 -28.60 22.74 32.49
N ASP A 251 -27.58 21.89 32.72
CA ASP A 251 -26.85 21.88 34.00
C ASP A 251 -26.08 23.20 34.23
N PHE A 252 -25.62 23.83 33.16
CA PHE A 252 -25.00 25.15 33.22
C PHE A 252 -26.00 26.31 33.23
N GLY A 253 -27.31 26.03 33.16
CA GLY A 253 -28.35 27.08 33.13
C GLY A 253 -28.35 27.90 31.84
N ILE A 254 -27.77 27.39 30.76
CA ILE A 254 -27.66 28.03 29.46
C ILE A 254 -28.75 27.46 28.54
N ALA A 255 -29.50 28.34 27.85
CA ALA A 255 -30.44 27.89 26.84
C ALA A 255 -29.70 27.21 25.67
N TYR A 256 -30.13 26.01 25.30
CA TYR A 256 -29.63 25.33 24.11
C TYR A 256 -30.23 25.97 22.86
N ASN A 257 -29.39 26.69 22.11
CA ASN A 257 -29.79 27.36 20.86
C ASN A 257 -29.48 26.52 19.61
N GLY A 258 -28.91 25.33 19.78
CA GLY A 258 -28.63 24.46 18.69
C GLY A 258 -29.94 23.92 18.11
N GLU A 259 -30.30 24.36 16.94
CA GLU A 259 -31.21 23.58 16.11
C GLU A 259 -30.52 22.23 15.84
N ASP A 260 -31.28 21.16 16.07
CA ASP A 260 -30.79 19.85 15.57
C ASP A 260 -30.61 20.04 14.08
N ASN A 261 -29.38 19.85 13.60
CA ASN A 261 -29.07 20.12 12.21
C ASN A 261 -29.70 19.03 11.32
N ASP A 262 -31.01 19.16 11.11
CA ASP A 262 -31.84 18.26 10.32
C ASP A 262 -31.50 18.34 8.82
N ASP A 263 -30.77 19.37 8.39
CA ASP A 263 -30.34 19.55 7.02
C ASP A 263 -29.52 18.35 6.48
N TYR A 264 -28.83 17.65 7.35
CA TYR A 264 -28.17 16.40 6.99
C TYR A 264 -29.12 15.23 6.73
N VAL A 265 -30.35 15.28 7.23
CA VAL A 265 -31.32 14.19 7.03
C VAL A 265 -31.97 14.31 5.66
N ASN A 266 -32.16 15.51 5.16
CA ASN A 266 -32.93 15.78 3.94
C ASN A 266 -32.03 15.90 2.67
N GLY A 267 -30.73 15.88 2.80
CA GLY A 267 -29.82 16.00 1.68
C GLY A 267 -29.74 17.41 1.06
N GLU A 268 -30.33 18.40 1.69
CA GLU A 268 -30.41 19.76 1.18
C GLU A 268 -29.31 20.71 1.73
N GLY A 269 -28.55 20.27 2.71
CA GLY A 269 -27.43 21.04 3.26
C GLY A 269 -26.13 20.82 2.48
N PHE A 270 -25.69 21.85 1.79
CA PHE A 270 -24.50 21.98 0.94
C PHE A 270 -24.70 21.70 -0.56
N CYS A 271 -25.53 22.51 -1.19
CA CYS A 271 -25.28 22.95 -2.54
C CYS A 271 -24.41 24.22 -2.44
N CYS A 272 -23.09 24.10 -2.68
CA CYS A 272 -22.20 25.12 -3.26
C CYS A 272 -20.95 24.40 -3.74
#